data_7c1f2d80d7b8cd1630d50a149fbd4db6
#
_entry.id   7c1f2d80d7b8cd1630d50a149fbd4db6
#
_cell.length_a   1.000
_cell.length_b   1.000
_cell.length_c   1.000
_cell.angle_alpha   90.00
_cell.angle_beta   90.00
_cell.angle_gamma   90.00
#
_symmetry.space_group_name_H-M   'P 1'
#
loop_
_entity.id
_entity.type
_entity.pdbx_description
1 polymer ?
#
loop_
_entity_poly.entity_id
_entity_poly.type
_entity_poly.pdbx_seq_one_letter_code
_entity_poly.pdbx_strand_id
1 'polypeptide(L)'
;MKQGTTILTLDNGYHLWTNTQGTGDIHLLCLHGGPGGTHEYWENFGKELADLGVQVHMYDQLGSFYSDQPDYSDPENQKYLTTDYFLDEVEEVRQKLGIDHFYLIGQSWGGALVQLYALKYGEH
;
A
#
# COMPACT_ATOMS: atom_id res chain seq x y z
N MET A 1 10.29 -9.80 8.50
CA MET A 1 9.05 -8.98 8.56
C MET A 1 8.03 -9.69 9.42
N LYS A 2 7.46 -8.96 10.34
CA LYS A 2 6.48 -9.51 11.27
C LYS A 2 5.13 -9.68 10.59
N GLN A 3 4.53 -10.88 10.70
CA GLN A 3 3.18 -11.12 10.20
C GLN A 3 2.13 -10.38 11.03
N GLY A 4 0.97 -10.11 10.43
CA GLY A 4 -0.18 -9.51 11.07
C GLY A 4 -0.33 -8.04 10.75
N THR A 5 -1.16 -7.37 11.55
CA THR A 5 -1.48 -5.97 11.34
C THR A 5 -0.44 -5.06 11.97
N THR A 6 -0.02 -4.05 11.21
CA THR A 6 0.88 -2.99 11.68
C THR A 6 0.32 -1.64 11.26
N ILE A 7 0.34 -0.68 12.17
CA ILE A 7 -0.05 0.70 11.85
C ILE A 7 1.23 1.49 11.61
N LEU A 8 1.38 2.01 10.40
CA LEU A 8 2.51 2.86 10.04
C LEU A 8 2.17 4.32 10.29
N THR A 9 3.12 5.06 10.85
CA THR A 9 3.02 6.52 10.95
C THR A 9 3.81 7.14 9.81
N LEU A 10 3.12 7.86 8.94
CA LEU A 10 3.75 8.54 7.82
C LEU A 10 4.49 9.79 8.28
N ASP A 11 5.39 10.29 7.45
CA ASP A 11 6.16 11.51 7.75
C ASP A 11 5.25 12.74 7.90
N ASN A 12 4.07 12.73 7.29
CA ASN A 12 3.08 13.80 7.45
C ASN A 12 2.23 13.67 8.73
N GLY A 13 2.47 12.64 9.55
CA GLY A 13 1.77 12.39 10.81
C GLY A 13 0.53 11.53 10.71
N TYR A 14 0.03 11.25 9.52
CA TYR A 14 -1.12 10.35 9.35
C TYR A 14 -0.72 8.88 9.55
N HIS A 15 -1.71 8.05 9.83
CA HIS A 15 -1.51 6.62 10.08
C HIS A 15 -2.15 5.80 8.96
N LEU A 16 -1.44 4.75 8.54
CA LEU A 16 -1.96 3.79 7.58
C LEU A 16 -2.05 2.41 8.21
N TRP A 17 -3.16 1.73 7.97
CA TRP A 17 -3.34 0.34 8.34
C TRP A 17 -2.64 -0.55 7.31
N THR A 18 -1.82 -1.49 7.80
CA THR A 18 -1.14 -2.47 6.95
C THR A 18 -1.32 -3.87 7.50
N ASN A 19 -1.25 -4.87 6.64
CA ASN A 19 -1.26 -6.27 7.02
C ASN A 19 -0.29 -7.06 6.17
N THR A 20 0.47 -7.96 6.83
CA THR A 20 1.41 -8.85 6.16
C THR A 20 1.02 -10.29 6.44
N GLN A 21 0.93 -11.11 5.39
CA GLN A 21 0.63 -12.53 5.48
C GLN A 21 1.74 -13.32 4.78
N GLY A 22 2.11 -14.48 5.38
CA GLY A 22 3.17 -15.33 4.86
C GLY A 22 4.54 -14.97 5.43
N THR A 23 5.53 -15.84 5.21
CA THR A 23 6.88 -15.71 5.77
C THR A 23 7.99 -15.95 4.73
N GLY A 24 7.64 -16.04 3.45
CA GLY A 24 8.61 -16.32 2.40
C GLY A 24 9.53 -15.15 2.06
N ASP A 25 10.45 -15.39 1.15
CA ASP A 25 11.45 -14.39 0.74
C ASP A 25 10.98 -13.50 -0.42
N ILE A 26 9.87 -13.86 -1.05
CA ILE A 26 9.29 -13.08 -2.15
C ILE A 26 8.25 -12.12 -1.56
N HIS A 27 8.43 -10.83 -1.81
CA HIS A 27 7.51 -9.80 -1.32
C HIS A 27 6.57 -9.34 -2.42
N LEU A 28 5.28 -9.31 -2.13
CA LEU A 28 4.24 -8.79 -3.01
C LEU A 28 3.49 -7.67 -2.29
N LEU A 29 3.49 -6.47 -2.85
CA LEU A 29 2.75 -5.33 -2.32
C LEU A 29 1.50 -5.12 -3.17
N CYS A 30 0.33 -5.09 -2.51
CA CYS A 30 -0.98 -4.99 -3.16
C CYS A 30 -1.55 -3.59 -3.04
N LEU A 31 -1.92 -3.00 -4.17
CA LEU A 31 -2.51 -1.66 -4.25
C LEU A 31 -3.99 -1.77 -4.62
N HIS A 32 -4.86 -1.35 -3.71
CA HIS A 32 -6.31 -1.43 -3.94
C HIS A 32 -6.80 -0.37 -4.94
N GLY A 33 -8.00 -0.59 -5.45
CA GLY A 33 -8.65 0.34 -6.35
C GLY A 33 -9.20 1.59 -5.65
N GLY A 34 -9.79 2.45 -6.41
CA GLY A 34 -10.31 3.72 -5.94
C GLY A 34 -9.68 4.87 -6.71
N PRO A 35 -9.23 5.94 -6.06
CA PRO A 35 -9.01 6.11 -4.60
C PRO A 35 -10.28 5.94 -3.78
N GLY A 36 -10.09 5.49 -2.52
CA GLY A 36 -11.21 5.24 -1.61
C GLY A 36 -11.68 3.80 -1.52
N GLY A 37 -11.06 2.87 -2.28
CA GLY A 37 -11.25 1.43 -2.08
C GLY A 37 -10.58 0.95 -0.81
N THR A 38 -10.46 -0.36 -0.64
CA THR A 38 -9.86 -0.94 0.57
C THR A 38 -8.99 -2.14 0.23
N HIS A 39 -8.20 -2.57 1.23
CA HIS A 39 -7.38 -3.78 1.14
C HIS A 39 -8.21 -5.06 1.00
N GLU A 40 -9.49 -5.03 1.28
CA GLU A 40 -10.34 -6.24 1.34
C GLU A 40 -10.30 -7.07 0.05
N TYR A 41 -10.11 -6.42 -1.08
CA TYR A 41 -9.95 -7.10 -2.36
C TYR A 41 -8.81 -8.13 -2.35
N TRP A 42 -7.76 -7.87 -1.54
CA TRP A 42 -6.54 -8.68 -1.52
C TRP A 42 -6.50 -9.72 -0.40
N GLU A 43 -7.49 -9.75 0.49
CA GLU A 43 -7.44 -10.61 1.69
C GLU A 43 -7.23 -12.09 1.38
N ASN A 44 -7.81 -12.59 0.30
CA ASN A 44 -7.69 -14.00 -0.07
C ASN A 44 -6.32 -14.35 -0.67
N PHE A 45 -5.60 -13.38 -1.21
CA PHE A 45 -4.28 -13.61 -1.79
C PHE A 45 -3.27 -14.12 -0.77
N GLY A 46 -3.31 -13.58 0.44
CA GLY A 46 -2.37 -13.96 1.48
C GLY A 46 -2.42 -15.43 1.81
N LYS A 47 -3.62 -15.99 1.89
CA LYS A 47 -3.81 -17.41 2.20
C LYS A 47 -3.30 -18.31 1.09
N GLU A 48 -3.57 -17.96 -0.16
CA GLU A 48 -3.21 -18.79 -1.30
C GLU A 48 -1.72 -18.73 -1.62
N LEU A 49 -1.10 -17.55 -1.45
CA LEU A 49 0.29 -17.33 -1.82
C LEU A 49 1.28 -17.62 -0.70
N ALA A 50 0.83 -17.64 0.56
CA ALA A 50 1.73 -17.90 1.69
C ALA A 50 2.43 -19.26 1.56
N ASP A 51 1.74 -20.28 1.08
CA ASP A 51 2.29 -21.62 0.89
C ASP A 51 3.31 -21.69 -0.25
N LEU A 52 3.38 -20.67 -1.08
CA LEU A 52 4.30 -20.58 -2.22
C LEU A 52 5.56 -19.78 -1.91
N GLY A 53 5.80 -19.43 -0.64
CA GLY A 53 6.95 -18.64 -0.24
C GLY A 53 6.82 -17.15 -0.51
N VAL A 54 5.60 -16.64 -0.62
CA VAL A 54 5.32 -15.23 -0.89
C VAL A 54 4.82 -14.55 0.39
N GLN A 55 5.43 -13.43 0.76
CA GLN A 55 4.87 -12.51 1.75
C GLN A 55 3.97 -11.50 1.06
N VAL A 56 2.69 -11.49 1.41
CA VAL A 56 1.72 -10.57 0.85
C VAL A 56 1.52 -9.41 1.79
N HIS A 57 1.86 -8.21 1.32
CA HIS A 57 1.68 -6.96 2.06
C HIS A 57 0.52 -6.19 1.45
N MET A 58 -0.41 -5.77 2.28
CA MET A 58 -1.54 -4.94 1.85
C MET A 58 -1.71 -3.77 2.80
N TYR A 59 -2.23 -2.67 2.30
CA TYR A 59 -2.50 -1.51 3.13
C TYR A 59 -3.70 -0.74 2.59
N ASP A 60 -4.37 -0.02 3.49
CA ASP A 60 -5.40 0.94 3.10
C ASP A 60 -4.73 2.29 2.82
N GLN A 61 -4.91 2.81 1.61
CA GLN A 61 -4.37 4.11 1.22
C GLN A 61 -4.98 5.22 2.08
N LEU A 62 -4.26 6.34 2.20
CA LEU A 62 -4.78 7.48 2.97
C LEU A 62 -6.20 7.86 2.49
N GLY A 63 -7.10 8.04 3.44
CA GLY A 63 -8.51 8.30 3.14
C GLY A 63 -9.36 7.06 2.97
N SER A 64 -8.78 5.86 3.15
CA SER A 64 -9.48 4.59 2.96
C SER A 64 -9.60 3.82 4.26
N PHE A 65 -10.73 3.23 4.47
CA PHE A 65 -11.17 2.26 5.49
C PHE A 65 -10.49 2.39 6.86
N TYR A 66 -9.48 1.58 7.17
CA TYR A 66 -8.81 1.57 8.49
C TYR A 66 -7.68 2.59 8.61
N SER A 67 -7.33 3.26 7.52
CA SER A 67 -6.33 4.33 7.54
C SER A 67 -6.96 5.66 7.90
N ASP A 68 -6.13 6.64 8.31
CA ASP A 68 -6.61 7.99 8.62
C ASP A 68 -7.30 8.61 7.41
N GLN A 69 -8.32 9.40 7.68
CA GLN A 69 -9.12 10.06 6.64
C GLN A 69 -9.04 11.57 6.83
N PRO A 70 -8.22 12.26 6.02
CA PRO A 70 -8.13 13.70 6.08
C PRO A 70 -9.48 14.37 5.78
N ASP A 71 -9.72 15.53 6.37
CA ASP A 71 -10.88 16.34 6.03
C ASP A 71 -10.64 17.02 4.68
N TYR A 72 -11.13 16.41 3.61
CA TYR A 72 -10.96 16.93 2.26
C TYR A 72 -11.80 18.17 1.95
N SER A 73 -12.71 18.57 2.83
CA SER A 73 -13.38 19.86 2.73
C SER A 73 -12.44 21.02 3.05
N ASP A 74 -11.35 20.77 3.77
CA ASP A 74 -10.29 21.74 3.99
C ASP A 74 -9.41 21.81 2.72
N PRO A 75 -9.28 23.00 2.08
CA PRO A 75 -8.49 23.15 0.86
C PRO A 75 -7.03 22.72 1.01
N GLU A 76 -6.44 22.85 2.20
CA GLU A 76 -5.06 22.44 2.44
C GLU A 76 -4.88 20.93 2.34
N ASN A 77 -5.92 20.14 2.60
CA ASN A 77 -5.84 18.67 2.54
C ASN A 77 -6.04 18.13 1.11
N GLN A 78 -6.41 18.96 0.15
CA GLN A 78 -6.58 18.51 -1.23
C GLN A 78 -5.26 18.08 -1.88
N LYS A 79 -4.13 18.50 -1.34
CA LYS A 79 -2.80 18.00 -1.78
C LYS A 79 -2.66 16.48 -1.65
N TYR A 80 -3.42 15.84 -0.76
CA TYR A 80 -3.43 14.40 -0.58
C TYR A 80 -4.29 13.65 -1.61
N LEU A 81 -4.97 14.38 -2.50
CA LEU A 81 -5.77 13.78 -3.57
C LEU A 81 -5.06 13.77 -4.92
N THR A 82 -3.74 13.92 -4.94
CA THR A 82 -2.97 13.92 -6.17
C THR A 82 -2.34 12.56 -6.44
N THR A 83 -2.15 12.23 -7.71
CA THR A 83 -1.44 11.02 -8.12
C THR A 83 -0.03 10.98 -7.52
N ASP A 84 0.68 12.10 -7.54
CA ASP A 84 2.03 12.17 -6.97
C ASP A 84 2.05 11.84 -5.49
N TYR A 85 1.05 12.27 -4.73
CA TYR A 85 0.96 11.92 -3.33
C TYR A 85 0.86 10.40 -3.14
N PHE A 86 -0.02 9.74 -3.89
CA PHE A 86 -0.22 8.30 -3.76
C PHE A 86 1.00 7.49 -4.22
N LEU A 87 1.73 7.98 -5.22
CA LEU A 87 3.00 7.35 -5.62
C LEU A 87 4.05 7.43 -4.50
N ASP A 88 4.20 8.59 -3.89
CA ASP A 88 5.14 8.79 -2.79
C ASP A 88 4.71 8.01 -1.55
N GLU A 89 3.40 7.83 -1.35
CA GLU A 89 2.87 6.99 -0.28
C GLU A 89 3.27 5.53 -0.46
N VAL A 90 3.21 4.98 -1.68
CA VAL A 90 3.67 3.62 -1.97
C VAL A 90 5.15 3.48 -1.57
N GLU A 91 5.99 4.42 -1.96
CA GLU A 91 7.42 4.39 -1.63
C GLU A 91 7.65 4.46 -0.12
N GLU A 92 6.91 5.32 0.58
CA GLU A 92 7.05 5.44 2.03
C GLU A 92 6.60 4.15 2.74
N VAL A 93 5.50 3.53 2.30
CA VAL A 93 5.02 2.26 2.83
C VAL A 93 6.10 1.18 2.64
N ARG A 94 6.67 1.09 1.45
CA ARG A 94 7.74 0.14 1.16
C ARG A 94 8.91 0.32 2.13
N GLN A 95 9.38 1.56 2.29
CA GLN A 95 10.52 1.86 3.16
C GLN A 95 10.22 1.51 4.62
N LYS A 96 9.04 1.88 5.11
CA LYS A 96 8.67 1.64 6.51
C LYS A 96 8.40 0.17 6.81
N LEU A 97 7.98 -0.61 5.80
CA LEU A 97 7.87 -2.06 5.92
C LEU A 97 9.23 -2.77 5.76
N GLY A 98 10.28 -2.06 5.36
CA GLY A 98 11.61 -2.63 5.21
C GLY A 98 11.78 -3.53 3.99
N ILE A 99 11.06 -3.27 2.92
CA ILE A 99 11.09 -4.09 1.70
C ILE A 99 11.99 -3.42 0.66
N ASP A 100 13.05 -4.12 0.22
CA ASP A 100 13.97 -3.57 -0.80
C ASP A 100 13.59 -3.99 -2.21
N HIS A 101 13.35 -5.29 -2.42
CA HIS A 101 12.96 -5.84 -3.72
C HIS A 101 11.60 -6.51 -3.59
N PHE A 102 10.69 -6.23 -4.52
CA PHE A 102 9.33 -6.70 -4.41
C PHE A 102 8.59 -6.64 -5.75
N TYR A 103 7.48 -7.37 -5.80
CA TYR A 103 6.53 -7.28 -6.90
C TYR A 103 5.36 -6.40 -6.49
N LEU A 104 4.80 -5.70 -7.44
CA LEU A 104 3.59 -4.90 -7.25
C LEU A 104 2.44 -5.50 -8.01
N ILE A 105 1.26 -5.52 -7.40
CA ILE A 105 0.02 -5.85 -8.08
C ILE A 105 -1.03 -4.80 -7.71
N GLY A 106 -1.83 -4.40 -8.69
CA GLY A 106 -2.86 -3.39 -8.47
C GLY A 106 -4.13 -3.73 -9.22
N GLN A 107 -5.25 -3.24 -8.70
CA GLN A 107 -6.57 -3.44 -9.29
C GLN A 107 -7.17 -2.07 -9.61
N SER A 108 -7.60 -1.84 -10.85
CA SER A 108 -8.20 -0.58 -11.30
C SER A 108 -7.25 0.61 -11.04
N TRP A 109 -7.59 1.53 -10.14
CA TRP A 109 -6.72 2.65 -9.73
C TRP A 109 -5.36 2.15 -9.23
N GLY A 110 -5.35 1.06 -8.44
CA GLY A 110 -4.10 0.43 -8.00
C GLY A 110 -3.23 -0.04 -9.17
N GLY A 111 -3.84 -0.51 -10.25
CA GLY A 111 -3.12 -0.87 -11.48
C GLY A 111 -2.44 0.33 -12.13
N ALA A 112 -3.09 1.48 -12.16
CA ALA A 112 -2.47 2.73 -12.64
C ALA A 112 -1.30 3.13 -11.74
N LEU A 113 -1.45 3.01 -10.42
CA LEU A 113 -0.36 3.30 -9.48
C LEU A 113 0.84 2.39 -9.72
N VAL A 114 0.63 1.10 -9.98
CA VAL A 114 1.72 0.15 -10.27
C VAL A 114 2.54 0.63 -11.47
N GLN A 115 1.89 1.00 -12.55
CA GLN A 115 2.58 1.47 -13.76
C GLN A 115 3.35 2.76 -13.52
N LEU A 116 2.73 3.72 -12.87
CA LEU A 116 3.36 5.01 -12.57
C LEU A 116 4.51 4.86 -11.57
N TYR A 117 4.34 3.98 -10.57
CA TYR A 117 5.39 3.67 -9.62
C TYR A 117 6.61 3.06 -10.32
N ALA A 118 6.39 2.13 -11.23
CA ALA A 118 7.49 1.50 -11.97
C ALA A 118 8.26 2.52 -12.81
N LEU A 119 7.60 3.54 -13.35
CA LEU A 119 8.26 4.60 -14.10
C LEU A 119 9.08 5.52 -13.20
N LYS A 120 8.63 5.78 -11.98
CA LYS A 120 9.29 6.72 -11.06
C LYS A 120 10.34 6.04 -10.19
N TYR A 121 10.08 4.82 -9.71
CA TYR A 121 10.89 4.09 -8.73
C TYR A 121 11.28 2.69 -9.19
N GLY A 122 11.36 2.45 -10.49
CA GLY A 122 11.48 1.12 -11.09
C GLY A 122 12.74 0.32 -10.75
N GLU A 123 13.64 0.87 -9.98
CA GLU A 123 14.85 0.18 -9.53
C GLU A 123 14.61 -0.81 -8.38
N HIS A 124 13.41 -0.80 -7.82
CA HIS A 124 13.01 -1.71 -6.74
C HIS A 124 12.13 -2.83 -7.25
#